data_17064bd362906f0cddcfe1e5ae2431a5
#
_entry.id   17064bd362906f0cddcfe1e5ae2431a5
#
_cell.length_a   1.000
_cell.length_b   1.000
_cell.length_c   1.000
_cell.angle_alpha   90.00
_cell.angle_beta   90.00
_cell.angle_gamma   90.00
#
_symmetry.space_group_name_H-M   'P 1'
#
loop_
_entity.id
_entity.type
_entity.pdbx_description
1 polymer ?
#
loop_
_entity_poly.entity_id
_entity_poly.type
_entity_poly.pdbx_seq_one_letter_code
_entity_poly.pdbx_strand_id
1 'polypeptide(L)'
;SPLLGRGRGEASAIMKIRVGMGFDVHRLVEGRDLWMGGVKMEHAKGLLGHSDADVLIHAICDALLGAAHLRDIGYHFPDTAGEFKNIDSKILLKDTVALVRGKGYEIGNIDATICAERPKLKDYIEPMQNCLAGVMGIDSEDVSIKATTTEKLGFVGRKEGIAAYATALIQKLP
;
A
#
# COMPACT_ATOMS: atom_id res chain seq x y z
N SER A 1 62.73 -12.93 -2.27
CA SER A 1 61.53 -12.32 -2.88
C SER A 1 60.35 -12.50 -1.95
N PRO A 2 59.70 -11.43 -1.43
CA PRO A 2 58.49 -11.58 -0.68
C PRO A 2 57.30 -11.64 -1.63
N LEU A 3 56.56 -12.72 -1.58
CA LEU A 3 55.27 -12.90 -2.23
C LEU A 3 54.25 -11.94 -1.61
N LEU A 4 53.83 -11.02 -2.44
CA LEU A 4 52.70 -10.12 -2.19
C LEU A 4 51.43 -10.94 -1.86
N GLY A 5 51.01 -10.86 -0.60
CA GLY A 5 49.72 -11.31 -0.18
C GLY A 5 48.64 -10.46 -0.91
N ARG A 6 47.92 -11.08 -1.86
CA ARG A 6 46.71 -10.50 -2.39
C ARG A 6 45.71 -10.43 -1.27
N GLY A 7 45.48 -9.22 -0.74
CA GLY A 7 44.35 -8.95 0.10
C GLY A 7 43.07 -9.38 -0.67
N ARG A 8 42.33 -10.31 -0.09
CA ARG A 8 40.96 -10.59 -0.52
C ARG A 8 40.20 -9.29 -0.25
N GLY A 9 39.92 -8.53 -1.31
CA GLY A 9 39.00 -7.44 -1.23
C GLY A 9 37.69 -7.97 -0.64
N GLU A 10 37.29 -7.42 0.49
CA GLU A 10 35.96 -7.63 1.01
C GLU A 10 34.97 -7.26 -0.12
N ALA A 11 34.26 -8.26 -0.62
CA ALA A 11 33.19 -8.02 -1.56
C ALA A 11 32.18 -7.12 -0.83
N SER A 12 32.12 -5.85 -1.23
CA SER A 12 31.10 -4.93 -0.73
C SER A 12 29.74 -5.61 -0.93
N ALA A 13 29.07 -5.90 0.17
CA ALA A 13 27.75 -6.49 0.12
C ALA A 13 26.82 -5.51 -0.60
N ILE A 14 26.35 -5.90 -1.79
CA ILE A 14 25.47 -5.06 -2.61
C ILE A 14 24.09 -5.04 -1.95
N MET A 15 23.66 -3.86 -1.53
CA MET A 15 22.30 -3.66 -1.03
C MET A 15 21.30 -3.97 -2.14
N LYS A 16 20.38 -4.90 -1.88
CA LYS A 16 19.36 -5.29 -2.85
C LYS A 16 18.13 -4.43 -2.68
N ILE A 17 17.88 -3.56 -3.65
CA ILE A 17 16.71 -2.67 -3.71
C ILE A 17 15.70 -3.25 -4.71
N ARG A 18 14.41 -3.22 -4.35
CA ARG A 18 13.31 -3.64 -5.20
C ARG A 18 12.17 -2.62 -5.14
N VAL A 19 11.47 -2.49 -6.26
CA VAL A 19 10.30 -1.62 -6.41
C VAL A 19 9.11 -2.46 -6.81
N GLY A 20 7.96 -2.15 -6.26
CA GLY A 20 6.67 -2.71 -6.65
C GLY A 20 5.64 -1.62 -6.86
N MET A 21 4.68 -1.87 -7.74
CA MET A 21 3.55 -0.99 -8.00
C MET A 21 2.26 -1.75 -7.74
N GLY A 22 1.31 -1.11 -7.08
CA GLY A 22 -0.03 -1.60 -6.82
C GLY A 22 -1.09 -0.66 -7.36
N PHE A 23 -2.19 -1.23 -7.77
CA PHE A 23 -3.39 -0.52 -8.21
C PHE A 23 -4.61 -1.21 -7.64
N ASP A 24 -5.57 -0.42 -7.16
CA ASP A 24 -6.88 -0.94 -6.78
C ASP A 24 -7.98 0.07 -7.10
N VAL A 25 -9.21 -0.42 -7.26
CA VAL A 25 -10.38 0.37 -7.57
C VAL A 25 -11.62 -0.25 -6.93
N HIS A 26 -12.44 0.58 -6.31
CA HIS A 26 -13.71 0.17 -5.74
C HIS A 26 -14.84 1.12 -6.15
N ARG A 27 -16.04 0.54 -6.29
CA ARG A 27 -17.26 1.31 -6.60
C ARG A 27 -17.74 2.05 -5.36
N LEU A 28 -18.19 3.30 -5.54
CA LEU A 28 -18.90 4.07 -4.52
C LEU A 28 -20.37 3.69 -4.50
N VAL A 29 -20.87 3.31 -3.32
CA VAL A 29 -22.26 2.93 -3.10
C VAL A 29 -22.83 3.58 -1.84
N GLU A 30 -24.14 3.74 -1.79
CA GLU A 30 -24.84 4.17 -0.58
C GLU A 30 -24.86 3.05 0.50
N GLY A 31 -25.03 3.44 1.76
CA GLY A 31 -25.20 2.51 2.87
C GLY A 31 -23.91 1.84 3.34
N ARG A 32 -22.76 2.33 2.94
CA ARG A 32 -21.45 1.89 3.45
C ARG A 32 -20.64 3.06 3.96
N ASP A 33 -19.86 2.80 5.01
CA ASP A 33 -18.83 3.73 5.49
C ASP A 33 -17.69 3.83 4.47
N LEU A 34 -17.11 5.01 4.37
CA LEU A 34 -15.92 5.25 3.55
C LEU A 34 -14.66 5.11 4.40
N TRP A 35 -13.90 4.07 4.16
CA TRP A 35 -12.58 3.85 4.76
C TRP A 35 -11.49 4.04 3.70
N MET A 36 -10.44 4.76 4.04
CA MET A 36 -9.30 4.97 3.16
C MET A 36 -8.04 5.24 3.99
N GLY A 37 -6.97 4.49 3.71
CA GLY A 37 -5.73 4.58 4.47
C GLY A 37 -5.92 4.28 5.96
N GLY A 38 -6.87 3.41 6.31
CA GLY A 38 -7.22 3.07 7.68
C GLY A 38 -8.01 4.13 8.43
N VAL A 39 -8.46 5.19 7.76
CA VAL A 39 -9.21 6.31 8.35
C VAL A 39 -10.64 6.31 7.82
N LYS A 40 -11.61 6.42 8.73
CA LYS A 40 -13.01 6.61 8.36
C LYS A 40 -13.24 8.06 7.98
N MET A 41 -13.88 8.26 6.83
CA MET A 41 -14.16 9.58 6.29
C MET A 41 -15.66 9.91 6.33
N GLU A 42 -15.98 11.16 6.60
CA GLU A 42 -17.33 11.70 6.48
C GLU A 42 -17.72 11.81 5.01
N HIS A 43 -18.60 10.90 4.56
CA HIS A 43 -19.12 10.92 3.19
C HIS A 43 -20.43 10.14 3.11
N ALA A 44 -21.32 10.54 2.19
CA ALA A 44 -22.62 9.90 2.01
C ALA A 44 -22.53 8.48 1.43
N LYS A 45 -21.45 8.17 0.73
CA LYS A 45 -21.18 6.86 0.12
C LYS A 45 -19.88 6.27 0.64
N GLY A 46 -19.81 4.95 0.66
CA GLY A 46 -18.58 4.21 0.93
C GLY A 46 -18.21 3.30 -0.22
N LEU A 47 -17.04 2.66 -0.11
CA LEU A 47 -16.55 1.75 -1.13
C LEU A 47 -17.12 0.35 -0.94
N LEU A 48 -17.49 -0.27 -2.06
CA LEU A 48 -18.04 -1.64 -2.09
C LEU A 48 -16.91 -2.65 -2.29
N GLY A 49 -16.81 -3.61 -1.39
CA GLY A 49 -15.87 -4.71 -1.47
C GLY A 49 -16.18 -5.79 -0.44
N HIS A 50 -15.40 -6.87 -0.46
CA HIS A 50 -15.54 -8.01 0.45
C HIS A 50 -15.08 -7.66 1.88
N SER A 51 -14.02 -6.83 1.99
CA SER A 51 -13.50 -6.24 3.24
C SER A 51 -14.17 -4.89 3.53
N ASP A 52 -13.50 -4.01 4.26
CA ASP A 52 -13.87 -2.60 4.40
C ASP A 52 -13.67 -1.79 3.09
N ALA A 53 -13.13 -2.44 2.04
CA ALA A 53 -12.85 -1.88 0.73
C ALA A 53 -11.91 -0.66 0.75
N ASP A 54 -10.94 -0.64 1.65
CA ASP A 54 -9.91 0.40 1.71
C ASP A 54 -8.99 0.31 0.50
N VAL A 55 -9.33 1.06 -0.54
CA VAL A 55 -8.67 1.04 -1.84
C VAL A 55 -7.19 1.44 -1.75
N LEU A 56 -6.83 2.32 -0.81
CA LEU A 56 -5.44 2.74 -0.63
C LEU A 56 -4.60 1.63 0.01
N ILE A 57 -5.11 1.01 1.07
CA ILE A 57 -4.41 -0.11 1.72
C ILE A 57 -4.23 -1.28 0.75
N HIS A 58 -5.26 -1.61 -0.05
CA HIS A 58 -5.15 -2.69 -1.02
C HIS A 58 -4.08 -2.42 -2.08
N ALA A 59 -4.00 -1.18 -2.59
CA ALA A 59 -2.95 -0.80 -3.53
C ALA A 59 -1.55 -0.88 -2.89
N ILE A 60 -1.40 -0.46 -1.63
CA ILE A 60 -0.13 -0.57 -0.91
C ILE A 60 0.27 -2.04 -0.68
N CYS A 61 -0.67 -2.89 -0.29
CA CYS A 61 -0.41 -4.33 -0.14
C CYS A 61 0.11 -4.94 -1.45
N ASP A 62 -0.53 -4.65 -2.57
CA ASP A 62 -0.09 -5.16 -3.88
C ASP A 62 1.28 -4.63 -4.29
N ALA A 63 1.57 -3.36 -4.01
CA ALA A 63 2.90 -2.79 -4.24
C ALA A 63 3.98 -3.52 -3.45
N LEU A 64 3.74 -3.77 -2.17
CA LEU A 64 4.66 -4.47 -1.27
C LEU A 64 4.87 -5.93 -1.69
N LEU A 65 3.77 -6.64 -1.96
CA LEU A 65 3.82 -8.04 -2.40
C LEU A 65 4.54 -8.17 -3.75
N GLY A 66 4.24 -7.30 -4.71
CA GLY A 66 4.91 -7.27 -6.01
C GLY A 66 6.41 -7.01 -5.89
N ALA A 67 6.82 -6.05 -5.08
CA ALA A 67 8.23 -5.76 -4.82
C ALA A 67 8.98 -6.98 -4.25
N ALA A 68 8.34 -7.73 -3.36
CA ALA A 68 8.91 -8.94 -2.72
C ALA A 68 8.81 -10.21 -3.57
N HIS A 69 8.23 -10.15 -4.78
CA HIS A 69 7.95 -11.31 -5.63
C HIS A 69 7.01 -12.31 -4.95
N LEU A 70 5.95 -11.80 -4.33
CA LEU A 70 4.95 -12.57 -3.58
C LEU A 70 3.56 -12.56 -4.22
N ARG A 71 3.45 -12.15 -5.49
CA ARG A 71 2.18 -12.02 -6.23
C ARG A 71 1.32 -10.86 -5.69
N ASP A 72 0.06 -11.09 -5.41
CA ASP A 72 -0.94 -10.10 -5.11
C ASP A 72 -1.77 -10.42 -3.85
N ILE A 73 -2.58 -9.48 -3.44
CA ILE A 73 -3.44 -9.59 -2.26
C ILE A 73 -4.48 -10.73 -2.42
N GLY A 74 -5.01 -10.94 -3.63
CA GLY A 74 -5.99 -12.00 -3.88
C GLY A 74 -5.43 -13.41 -3.74
N TYR A 75 -4.13 -13.59 -3.95
CA TYR A 75 -3.45 -14.86 -3.71
C TYR A 75 -3.31 -15.19 -2.22
N HIS A 76 -2.98 -14.19 -1.40
CA HIS A 76 -2.75 -14.39 0.05
C HIS A 76 -4.04 -14.30 0.87
N PHE A 77 -5.00 -13.47 0.42
CA PHE A 77 -6.24 -13.17 1.15
C PHE A 77 -7.44 -13.30 0.19
N PRO A 78 -7.78 -14.52 -0.27
CA PRO A 78 -8.82 -14.71 -1.28
C PRO A 78 -10.20 -14.31 -0.75
N ASP A 79 -10.98 -13.61 -1.59
CA ASP A 79 -12.35 -13.18 -1.28
C ASP A 79 -13.30 -14.34 -0.99
N THR A 80 -12.95 -15.56 -1.43
CA THR A 80 -13.72 -16.77 -1.17
C THR A 80 -13.59 -17.29 0.26
N ALA A 81 -12.57 -16.85 1.01
CA ALA A 81 -12.38 -17.23 2.40
C ALA A 81 -13.27 -16.40 3.32
N GLY A 82 -14.21 -17.02 4.00
CA GLY A 82 -15.17 -16.34 4.88
C GLY A 82 -14.53 -15.55 6.01
N GLU A 83 -13.32 -15.92 6.43
CA GLU A 83 -12.54 -15.22 7.46
C GLU A 83 -12.14 -13.78 7.10
N PHE A 84 -12.08 -13.44 5.79
CA PHE A 84 -11.74 -12.09 5.31
C PHE A 84 -12.97 -11.22 5.02
N LYS A 85 -14.17 -11.74 5.22
CA LYS A 85 -15.41 -10.97 5.04
C LYS A 85 -15.51 -9.85 6.08
N ASN A 86 -15.67 -8.62 5.61
CA ASN A 86 -15.71 -7.40 6.44
C ASN A 86 -14.44 -7.18 7.28
N ILE A 87 -13.32 -7.77 6.91
CA ILE A 87 -12.06 -7.59 7.62
C ILE A 87 -11.60 -6.13 7.53
N ASP A 88 -11.00 -5.65 8.59
CA ASP A 88 -10.26 -4.39 8.61
C ASP A 88 -8.99 -4.53 7.78
N SER A 89 -8.87 -3.76 6.69
CA SER A 89 -7.73 -3.84 5.78
C SER A 89 -6.39 -3.52 6.45
N LYS A 90 -6.38 -2.86 7.61
CA LYS A 90 -5.15 -2.69 8.40
C LYS A 90 -4.55 -4.03 8.84
N ILE A 91 -5.38 -5.05 9.06
CA ILE A 91 -4.91 -6.42 9.36
C ILE A 91 -4.22 -7.00 8.12
N LEU A 92 -4.83 -6.85 6.93
CA LEU A 92 -4.23 -7.31 5.67
C LEU A 92 -2.87 -6.63 5.43
N LEU A 93 -2.77 -5.33 5.70
CA LEU A 93 -1.52 -4.60 5.57
C LEU A 93 -0.45 -5.11 6.56
N LYS A 94 -0.82 -5.32 7.80
CA LYS A 94 0.09 -5.88 8.81
C LYS A 94 0.63 -7.25 8.42
N ASP A 95 -0.24 -8.13 7.93
CA ASP A 95 0.14 -9.47 7.49
C ASP A 95 1.00 -9.42 6.22
N THR A 96 0.69 -8.51 5.29
CA THR A 96 1.52 -8.24 4.10
C THR A 96 2.93 -7.81 4.48
N VAL A 97 3.07 -6.89 5.43
CA VAL A 97 4.38 -6.44 5.93
C VAL A 97 5.15 -7.59 6.57
N ALA A 98 4.47 -8.46 7.33
CA ALA A 98 5.09 -9.65 7.92
C ALA A 98 5.63 -10.60 6.83
N LEU A 99 4.90 -10.80 5.74
CA LEU A 99 5.34 -11.61 4.60
C LEU A 99 6.59 -11.01 3.93
N VAL A 100 6.61 -9.70 3.71
CA VAL A 100 7.76 -8.97 3.12
C VAL A 100 8.99 -9.09 4.01
N ARG A 101 8.85 -8.86 5.31
CA ARG A 101 9.92 -9.02 6.30
C ARG A 101 10.39 -10.47 6.42
N GLY A 102 9.48 -11.42 6.32
CA GLY A 102 9.80 -12.86 6.28
C GLY A 102 10.72 -13.25 5.12
N LYS A 103 10.73 -12.49 4.03
CA LYS A 103 11.66 -12.63 2.91
C LYS A 103 13.00 -11.88 3.12
N GLY A 104 13.16 -11.23 4.27
CA GLY A 104 14.38 -10.50 4.63
C GLY A 104 14.44 -9.08 4.06
N TYR A 105 13.31 -8.50 3.67
CA TYR A 105 13.24 -7.12 3.19
C TYR A 105 12.66 -6.19 4.26
N GLU A 106 13.13 -4.96 4.25
CA GLU A 106 12.56 -3.84 4.98
C GLU A 106 11.95 -2.83 4.01
N ILE A 107 10.92 -2.12 4.47
CA ILE A 107 10.28 -1.06 3.68
C ILE A 107 11.18 0.17 3.70
N GLY A 108 11.53 0.67 2.52
CA GLY A 108 12.24 1.93 2.37
C GLY A 108 11.28 3.12 2.40
N ASN A 109 10.31 3.12 1.49
CA ASN A 109 9.24 4.12 1.47
C ASN A 109 8.04 3.66 0.66
N ILE A 110 6.91 4.33 0.88
CA ILE A 110 5.68 4.22 0.09
C ILE A 110 5.39 5.57 -0.53
N ASP A 111 5.03 5.57 -1.81
CA ASP A 111 4.43 6.73 -2.49
C ASP A 111 3.10 6.31 -3.13
N ALA A 112 2.03 6.99 -2.79
CA ALA A 112 0.68 6.64 -3.25
C ALA A 112 -0.09 7.85 -3.78
N THR A 113 -0.98 7.58 -4.71
CA THR A 113 -1.88 8.57 -5.30
C THR A 113 -3.31 8.05 -5.27
N ILE A 114 -4.23 8.84 -4.70
CA ILE A 114 -5.66 8.55 -4.69
C ILE A 114 -6.33 9.40 -5.76
N CYS A 115 -7.12 8.75 -6.63
CA CYS A 115 -7.93 9.40 -7.65
C CYS A 115 -9.39 9.42 -7.19
N ALA A 116 -9.88 10.58 -6.77
CA ALA A 116 -11.24 10.77 -6.28
C ALA A 116 -11.75 12.18 -6.58
N GLU A 117 -12.99 12.30 -7.05
CA GLU A 117 -13.64 13.61 -7.18
C GLU A 117 -14.11 14.14 -5.82
N ARG A 118 -14.62 13.26 -4.99
CA ARG A 118 -15.12 13.50 -3.63
C ARG A 118 -14.90 12.27 -2.74
N PRO A 119 -14.75 12.46 -1.41
CA PRO A 119 -14.61 13.73 -0.69
C PRO A 119 -13.27 14.43 -1.00
N LYS A 120 -13.11 15.67 -0.54
CA LYS A 120 -11.79 16.34 -0.54
C LYS A 120 -10.91 15.67 0.51
N LEU A 121 -9.70 15.26 0.13
CA LEU A 121 -8.84 14.43 0.95
C LEU A 121 -7.77 15.20 1.72
N LYS A 122 -7.64 16.51 1.49
CA LYS A 122 -6.58 17.34 2.07
C LYS A 122 -6.43 17.17 3.59
N ASP A 123 -7.53 17.20 4.32
CA ASP A 123 -7.50 17.13 5.79
C ASP A 123 -7.32 15.69 6.32
N TYR A 124 -7.40 14.69 5.45
CA TYR A 124 -7.21 13.27 5.78
C TYR A 124 -5.81 12.75 5.44
N ILE A 125 -5.00 13.50 4.70
CA ILE A 125 -3.66 13.03 4.25
C ILE A 125 -2.78 12.68 5.44
N GLU A 126 -2.58 13.61 6.37
CA GLU A 126 -1.75 13.38 7.55
C GLU A 126 -2.30 12.27 8.47
N PRO A 127 -3.60 12.21 8.79
CA PRO A 127 -4.18 11.07 9.51
C PRO A 127 -3.92 9.71 8.83
N MET A 128 -4.05 9.63 7.50
CA MET A 128 -3.76 8.40 6.74
C MET A 128 -2.28 8.03 6.81
N GLN A 129 -1.38 8.99 6.63
CA GLN A 129 0.08 8.76 6.73
C GLN A 129 0.45 8.19 8.11
N ASN A 130 -0.04 8.81 9.17
CA ASN A 130 0.23 8.38 10.54
C ASN A 130 -0.34 6.98 10.83
N CYS A 131 -1.56 6.71 10.38
CA CYS A 131 -2.19 5.40 10.53
C CYS A 131 -1.39 4.30 9.81
N LEU A 132 -1.08 4.52 8.53
CA LEU A 132 -0.36 3.55 7.71
C LEU A 132 1.07 3.31 8.22
N ALA A 133 1.78 4.37 8.59
CA ALA A 133 3.12 4.26 9.18
C ALA A 133 3.11 3.43 10.47
N GLY A 134 2.12 3.67 11.34
CA GLY A 134 1.94 2.90 12.56
C GLY A 134 1.68 1.41 12.29
N VAL A 135 0.82 1.09 11.33
CA VAL A 135 0.52 -0.30 10.94
C VAL A 135 1.74 -1.00 10.34
N MET A 136 2.48 -0.31 9.50
CA MET A 136 3.68 -0.85 8.83
C MET A 136 4.91 -0.86 9.72
N GLY A 137 4.91 -0.12 10.83
CA GLY A 137 6.06 0.01 11.73
C GLY A 137 7.22 0.75 11.07
N ILE A 138 6.93 1.83 10.35
CA ILE A 138 7.91 2.72 9.69
C ILE A 138 7.65 4.18 10.09
N ASP A 139 8.57 5.08 9.74
CA ASP A 139 8.39 6.51 9.97
C ASP A 139 7.30 7.08 9.06
N SER A 140 6.51 8.04 9.54
CA SER A 140 5.50 8.71 8.74
C SER A 140 6.09 9.50 7.56
N GLU A 141 7.33 9.96 7.67
CA GLU A 141 8.08 10.62 6.58
C GLU A 141 8.36 9.66 5.40
N ASP A 142 8.30 8.35 5.64
CA ASP A 142 8.46 7.33 4.60
C ASP A 142 7.13 6.95 3.91
N VAL A 143 6.04 7.61 4.25
CA VAL A 143 4.71 7.40 3.65
C VAL A 143 4.23 8.69 3.00
N SER A 144 4.32 8.75 1.67
CA SER A 144 3.80 9.88 0.89
C SER A 144 2.45 9.55 0.30
N ILE A 145 1.47 10.44 0.48
CA ILE A 145 0.13 10.31 -0.09
C ILE A 145 -0.26 11.60 -0.80
N LYS A 146 -0.67 11.47 -2.06
CA LYS A 146 -1.21 12.55 -2.89
C LYS A 146 -2.63 12.21 -3.31
N ALA A 147 -3.43 13.22 -3.54
CA ALA A 147 -4.78 13.06 -4.06
C ALA A 147 -4.98 13.92 -5.31
N THR A 148 -5.70 13.40 -6.27
CA THR A 148 -6.06 14.12 -7.50
C THR A 148 -7.50 13.79 -7.90
N THR A 149 -8.11 14.70 -8.64
CA THR A 149 -9.34 14.42 -9.40
C THR A 149 -8.94 13.85 -10.78
N THR A 150 -9.92 13.42 -11.55
CA THR A 150 -9.73 13.09 -12.96
C THR A 150 -10.38 14.14 -13.89
N GLU A 151 -10.51 15.38 -13.42
CA GLU A 151 -11.09 16.50 -14.17
C GLU A 151 -12.48 16.17 -14.74
N LYS A 152 -13.29 15.47 -13.94
CA LYS A 152 -14.65 14.98 -14.29
C LYS A 152 -14.67 13.94 -15.42
N LEU A 153 -13.52 13.36 -15.77
CA LEU A 153 -13.42 12.32 -16.79
C LEU A 153 -13.52 10.92 -16.18
N GLY A 154 -14.13 10.01 -16.92
CA GLY A 154 -14.22 8.60 -16.60
C GLY A 154 -15.06 8.30 -15.35
N PHE A 155 -14.94 7.09 -14.82
CA PHE A 155 -15.72 6.61 -13.68
C PHE A 155 -15.40 7.37 -12.38
N VAL A 156 -14.15 7.77 -12.17
CA VAL A 156 -13.77 8.62 -11.04
C VAL A 156 -14.44 9.99 -11.19
N GLY A 157 -14.37 10.58 -12.38
CA GLY A 157 -14.95 11.88 -12.68
C GLY A 157 -16.47 11.91 -12.54
N ARG A 158 -17.13 10.79 -12.84
CA ARG A 158 -18.59 10.61 -12.61
C ARG A 158 -18.94 10.20 -11.17
N LYS A 159 -17.96 10.11 -10.28
CA LYS A 159 -18.15 9.70 -8.87
C LYS A 159 -18.75 8.30 -8.70
N GLU A 160 -18.43 7.40 -9.63
CA GLU A 160 -18.86 6.00 -9.59
C GLU A 160 -17.93 5.14 -8.77
N GLY A 161 -16.69 5.57 -8.59
CA GLY A 161 -15.67 4.84 -7.85
C GLY A 161 -14.46 5.70 -7.49
N ILE A 162 -13.58 5.12 -6.68
CA ILE A 162 -12.28 5.68 -6.31
C ILE A 162 -11.20 4.68 -6.71
N ALA A 163 -10.10 5.17 -7.25
CA ALA A 163 -8.92 4.37 -7.57
C ALA A 163 -7.72 4.84 -6.75
N ALA A 164 -6.81 3.93 -6.47
CA ALA A 164 -5.55 4.23 -5.83
C ALA A 164 -4.39 3.53 -6.52
N TYR A 165 -3.27 4.21 -6.59
CA TYR A 165 -1.99 3.71 -7.07
C TYR A 165 -0.99 3.80 -5.92
N ALA A 166 -0.14 2.81 -5.77
CA ALA A 166 0.94 2.85 -4.80
C ALA A 166 2.23 2.31 -5.42
N THR A 167 3.34 2.90 -5.01
CA THR A 167 4.68 2.39 -5.29
C THR A 167 5.37 2.14 -3.96
N ALA A 168 5.98 0.98 -3.82
CA ALA A 168 6.76 0.61 -2.66
C ALA A 168 8.22 0.38 -3.07
N LEU A 169 9.15 0.95 -2.31
CA LEU A 169 10.55 0.58 -2.36
C LEU A 169 10.85 -0.27 -1.12
N ILE A 170 11.41 -1.45 -1.36
CA ILE A 170 11.89 -2.33 -0.29
C ILE A 170 13.38 -2.62 -0.49
N GLN A 171 14.07 -2.90 0.59
CA GLN A 171 15.51 -3.13 0.56
C GLN A 171 15.89 -4.30 1.47
N LYS A 172 16.89 -5.04 1.05
CA LYS A 172 17.52 -6.10 1.85
C LYS A 172 18.87 -5.59 2.28
N LEU A 173 19.03 -5.43 3.58
CA LEU A 173 20.31 -5.04 4.15
C LEU A 173 21.33 -6.19 4.02
N PRO A 174 22.60 -5.87 3.88
CA PRO A 174 23.68 -6.84 3.79
C PRO A 174 23.73 -7.77 5.00
#